data_6a236c092eb34f22869b22be009112c3
#
_entry.id   6a236c092eb34f22869b22be009112c3
#
_cell.length_a   1.000
_cell.length_b   1.000
_cell.length_c   1.000
_cell.angle_alpha   90.00
_cell.angle_beta   90.00
_cell.angle_gamma   90.00
#
_symmetry.space_group_name_H-M   'P 1'
#
loop_
_entity.id
_entity.type
_entity.pdbx_description
1 polymer ?
#
loop_
_entity_poly.entity_id
_entity_poly.type
_entity_poly.pdbx_seq_one_letter_code
_entity_poly.pdbx_strand_id
1 'polypeptide(L)'
;GDRIYSIISGYGVNNDGSLKAGFTAPSVDGQSEVIRDALEMAQITPEDIGFVEAHGTGTQLGDEIELKALNDVFGGASNDSRRYLGSLKSNFGHLDTAAGGAGVIKASLALSSGTIPPTASVTDPVESLILGKPPFIVNSSPVPFPTPPGKPRRAGVSSFGIGGTNAHLILEEPPFGGGHKTTRSNFIVPVSAVDKDRLDTLRGQFELQLG
;
A
#
# COMPACT_ATOMS: atom_id res chain seq x y z
N GLY A 1 25.00 10.27 -1.09
CA GLY A 1 23.92 9.94 -1.97
C GLY A 1 22.57 10.23 -1.31
N ASP A 2 21.52 10.28 -2.10
CA ASP A 2 20.18 10.55 -1.60
C ASP A 2 19.60 9.33 -0.89
N ARG A 3 18.64 9.56 0.01
CA ARG A 3 17.96 8.47 0.71
C ARG A 3 16.95 7.80 -0.23
N ILE A 4 17.08 6.49 -0.41
CA ILE A 4 16.09 5.67 -1.12
C ILE A 4 15.13 5.08 -0.09
N TYR A 5 13.82 5.29 -0.26
CA TYR A 5 12.78 4.74 0.63
C TYR A 5 12.24 3.40 0.12
N SER A 6 12.17 3.24 -1.19
CA SER A 6 11.79 1.99 -1.85
C SER A 6 12.27 2.01 -3.30
N ILE A 7 12.23 0.87 -3.96
CA ILE A 7 12.50 0.71 -5.39
C ILE A 7 11.19 0.29 -6.06
N ILE A 8 10.84 0.89 -7.20
CA ILE A 8 9.78 0.38 -8.06
C ILE A 8 10.40 -0.71 -8.92
N SER A 9 10.10 -1.98 -8.61
CA SER A 9 10.65 -3.13 -9.32
C SER A 9 9.78 -3.58 -10.50
N GLY A 10 8.49 -3.25 -10.49
CA GLY A 10 7.59 -3.54 -11.58
C GLY A 10 6.34 -2.66 -11.55
N TYR A 11 5.68 -2.55 -12.68
CA TYR A 11 4.40 -1.88 -12.81
C TYR A 11 3.58 -2.45 -13.95
N GLY A 12 2.27 -2.32 -13.85
CA GLY A 12 1.30 -2.55 -14.92
C GLY A 12 0.35 -1.36 -15.03
N VAL A 13 -0.07 -1.05 -16.24
CA VAL A 13 -1.11 -0.06 -16.53
C VAL A 13 -1.95 -0.59 -17.69
N ASN A 14 -3.26 -0.68 -17.46
CA ASN A 14 -4.19 -1.05 -18.52
C ASN A 14 -5.47 -0.21 -18.47
N ASN A 15 -6.42 -0.53 -19.33
CA ASN A 15 -7.77 0.03 -19.28
C ASN A 15 -8.79 -1.07 -19.53
N ASP A 16 -9.86 -1.09 -18.76
CA ASP A 16 -10.95 -2.08 -18.87
C ASP A 16 -11.65 -2.11 -20.25
N GLY A 17 -11.50 -1.05 -21.03
CA GLY A 17 -12.05 -0.96 -22.38
C GLY A 17 -13.56 -1.21 -22.44
N SER A 18 -13.99 -2.08 -23.35
CA SER A 18 -15.39 -2.48 -23.55
C SER A 18 -15.81 -3.66 -22.66
N LEU A 19 -14.91 -4.24 -21.87
CA LEU A 19 -15.18 -5.45 -21.06
C LEU A 19 -15.95 -5.16 -19.77
N LYS A 20 -16.17 -3.89 -19.43
CA LYS A 20 -16.90 -3.52 -18.22
C LYS A 20 -18.41 -3.44 -18.45
N ALA A 21 -19.16 -3.80 -17.40
CA ALA A 21 -20.64 -3.80 -17.43
C ALA A 21 -21.25 -2.40 -17.51
N GLY A 22 -20.45 -1.32 -17.37
CA GLY A 22 -20.86 0.08 -17.44
C GLY A 22 -19.72 1.04 -17.24
N PHE A 23 -19.91 2.32 -17.51
CA PHE A 23 -18.85 3.33 -17.44
C PHE A 23 -18.14 3.39 -16.07
N THR A 24 -18.89 3.23 -14.99
CA THR A 24 -18.40 3.30 -13.61
C THR A 24 -18.11 1.93 -12.97
N ALA A 25 -18.47 0.82 -13.66
CA ALA A 25 -18.24 -0.52 -13.11
C ALA A 25 -16.79 -0.95 -13.36
N PRO A 26 -16.01 -1.31 -12.31
CA PRO A 26 -14.67 -1.85 -12.50
C PRO A 26 -14.73 -3.27 -13.09
N SER A 27 -13.62 -3.74 -13.67
CA SER A 27 -13.48 -5.09 -14.23
C SER A 27 -12.56 -5.95 -13.36
N VAL A 28 -13.03 -7.12 -12.94
CA VAL A 28 -12.17 -8.11 -12.25
C VAL A 28 -11.00 -8.50 -13.14
N ASP A 29 -11.26 -8.79 -14.42
CA ASP A 29 -10.24 -9.23 -15.37
C ASP A 29 -9.18 -8.14 -15.60
N GLY A 30 -9.62 -6.89 -15.81
CA GLY A 30 -8.69 -5.76 -15.98
C GLY A 30 -7.80 -5.53 -14.76
N GLN A 31 -8.38 -5.62 -13.55
CA GLN A 31 -7.59 -5.51 -12.31
C GLN A 31 -6.66 -6.70 -12.09
N SER A 32 -7.10 -7.93 -12.39
CA SER A 32 -6.25 -9.13 -12.29
C SER A 32 -5.09 -9.07 -13.27
N GLU A 33 -5.35 -8.65 -14.51
CA GLU A 33 -4.35 -8.54 -15.57
C GLU A 33 -3.26 -7.53 -15.19
N VAL A 34 -3.65 -6.32 -14.76
CA VAL A 34 -2.66 -5.28 -14.40
C VAL A 34 -1.78 -5.69 -13.22
N ILE A 35 -2.31 -6.49 -12.28
CA ILE A 35 -1.51 -7.04 -11.18
C ILE A 35 -0.52 -8.09 -11.69
N ARG A 36 -0.96 -8.99 -12.60
CA ARG A 36 -0.08 -9.98 -13.21
C ARG A 36 1.04 -9.33 -14.03
N ASP A 37 0.72 -8.32 -14.83
CA ASP A 37 1.71 -7.56 -15.61
C ASP A 37 2.80 -6.96 -14.70
N ALA A 38 2.39 -6.37 -13.57
CA ALA A 38 3.33 -5.79 -12.62
C ALA A 38 4.23 -6.84 -11.96
N LEU A 39 3.69 -8.02 -11.61
CA LEU A 39 4.47 -9.15 -11.07
C LEU A 39 5.43 -9.72 -12.12
N GLU A 40 4.97 -9.90 -13.36
CA GLU A 40 5.80 -10.36 -14.46
C GLU A 40 6.95 -9.40 -14.77
N MET A 41 6.67 -8.10 -14.85
CA MET A 41 7.70 -7.07 -15.03
C MET A 41 8.73 -7.09 -13.90
N ALA A 42 8.31 -7.30 -12.66
CA ALA A 42 9.18 -7.43 -11.49
C ALA A 42 9.94 -8.78 -11.46
N GLN A 43 9.58 -9.74 -12.32
CA GLN A 43 10.12 -11.12 -12.35
C GLN A 43 9.97 -11.84 -11.00
N ILE A 44 8.81 -11.68 -10.36
CA ILE A 44 8.47 -12.28 -9.07
C ILE A 44 7.14 -13.02 -9.13
N THR A 45 6.86 -13.79 -8.08
CA THR A 45 5.61 -14.51 -7.91
C THR A 45 4.75 -13.89 -6.80
N PRO A 46 3.45 -14.19 -6.74
CA PRO A 46 2.57 -13.68 -5.67
C PRO A 46 3.07 -13.99 -4.25
N GLU A 47 3.84 -15.07 -4.06
CA GLU A 47 4.41 -15.47 -2.77
C GLU A 47 5.45 -14.47 -2.25
N ASP A 48 6.02 -13.67 -3.12
CA ASP A 48 7.03 -12.67 -2.77
C ASP A 48 6.44 -11.38 -2.18
N ILE A 49 5.11 -11.22 -2.26
CA ILE A 49 4.40 -10.03 -1.78
C ILE A 49 3.92 -10.26 -0.34
N GLY A 50 4.36 -9.40 0.58
CA GLY A 50 3.94 -9.44 1.98
C GLY A 50 2.79 -8.48 2.33
N PHE A 51 2.62 -7.41 1.55
CA PHE A 51 1.60 -6.38 1.78
C PHE A 51 1.04 -5.86 0.45
N VAL A 52 -0.26 -5.62 0.42
CA VAL A 52 -0.91 -4.89 -0.68
C VAL A 52 -1.64 -3.68 -0.12
N GLU A 53 -1.29 -2.51 -0.59
CA GLU A 53 -2.07 -1.29 -0.46
C GLU A 53 -3.14 -1.31 -1.54
N ALA A 54 -4.36 -1.59 -1.15
CA ALA A 54 -5.50 -1.69 -2.06
C ALA A 54 -5.95 -0.30 -2.56
N HIS A 55 -6.64 -0.27 -3.67
CA HIS A 55 -7.42 0.89 -4.06
C HIS A 55 -8.50 1.19 -3.00
N GLY A 56 -9.23 0.17 -2.53
CA GLY A 56 -10.01 0.12 -1.29
C GLY A 56 -10.81 1.38 -1.00
N THR A 57 -11.84 1.67 -1.83
CA THR A 57 -12.66 2.88 -1.69
C THR A 57 -13.73 2.79 -0.61
N GLY A 58 -13.95 1.60 -0.03
CA GLY A 58 -14.99 1.36 0.95
C GLY A 58 -16.39 1.27 0.34
N THR A 59 -16.51 1.09 -0.98
CA THR A 59 -17.78 0.82 -1.64
C THR A 59 -17.98 -0.69 -1.77
N GLN A 60 -19.19 -1.19 -1.43
CA GLN A 60 -19.45 -2.63 -1.44
C GLN A 60 -19.06 -3.27 -2.77
N LEU A 61 -19.55 -2.74 -3.90
CA LEU A 61 -19.29 -3.30 -5.23
C LEU A 61 -17.79 -3.18 -5.61
N GLY A 62 -17.17 -2.03 -5.34
CA GLY A 62 -15.76 -1.79 -5.67
C GLY A 62 -14.83 -2.73 -4.92
N ASP A 63 -15.04 -2.84 -3.61
CA ASP A 63 -14.22 -3.69 -2.75
C ASP A 63 -14.41 -5.19 -3.07
N GLU A 64 -15.64 -5.63 -3.39
CA GLU A 64 -15.90 -7.01 -3.82
C GLU A 64 -15.18 -7.36 -5.14
N ILE A 65 -15.19 -6.45 -6.12
CA ILE A 65 -14.51 -6.63 -7.40
C ILE A 65 -12.99 -6.67 -7.21
N GLU A 66 -12.45 -5.75 -6.45
CA GLU A 66 -11.01 -5.71 -6.16
C GLU A 66 -10.56 -6.97 -5.41
N LEU A 67 -11.32 -7.42 -4.40
CA LEU A 67 -11.01 -8.64 -3.67
C LEU A 67 -11.07 -9.88 -4.56
N LYS A 68 -12.03 -9.96 -5.52
CA LYS A 68 -12.08 -11.05 -6.50
C LYS A 68 -10.82 -11.04 -7.38
N ALA A 69 -10.39 -9.87 -7.87
CA ALA A 69 -9.18 -9.74 -8.67
C ALA A 69 -7.93 -10.13 -7.87
N LEU A 70 -7.82 -9.67 -6.63
CA LEU A 70 -6.74 -10.06 -5.72
C LEU A 70 -6.74 -11.58 -5.43
N ASN A 71 -7.91 -12.17 -5.19
CA ASN A 71 -8.03 -13.62 -4.97
C ASN A 71 -7.67 -14.43 -6.23
N ASP A 72 -7.99 -13.93 -7.41
CA ASP A 72 -7.64 -14.57 -8.68
C ASP A 72 -6.13 -14.63 -8.92
N VAL A 73 -5.39 -13.60 -8.47
CA VAL A 73 -3.93 -13.55 -8.62
C VAL A 73 -3.22 -14.25 -7.46
N PHE A 74 -3.66 -14.05 -6.23
CA PHE A 74 -2.96 -14.47 -5.01
C PHE A 74 -3.52 -15.75 -4.37
N GLY A 75 -4.73 -16.20 -4.77
CA GLY A 75 -5.43 -17.31 -4.10
C GLY A 75 -4.81 -18.69 -4.29
N GLY A 76 -3.99 -18.90 -5.31
CA GLY A 76 -3.27 -20.15 -5.56
C GLY A 76 -1.96 -20.30 -4.79
N ALA A 77 -1.52 -19.25 -4.10
CA ALA A 77 -0.29 -19.26 -3.34
C ALA A 77 -0.43 -20.12 -2.07
N SER A 78 0.69 -20.72 -1.62
CA SER A 78 0.69 -21.62 -0.47
C SER A 78 0.09 -20.95 0.77
N ASN A 79 -0.74 -21.70 1.52
CA ASN A 79 -1.47 -21.24 2.72
C ASN A 79 -0.58 -20.71 3.87
N ASP A 80 0.73 -20.88 3.79
CA ASP A 80 1.69 -20.47 4.84
C ASP A 80 2.15 -19.01 4.71
N SER A 81 1.91 -18.37 3.59
CA SER A 81 2.35 -16.98 3.37
C SER A 81 1.28 -16.00 3.84
N ARG A 82 1.43 -15.48 5.06
CA ARG A 82 0.58 -14.38 5.55
C ARG A 82 0.85 -13.12 4.73
N ARG A 83 -0.16 -12.63 4.02
CA ARG A 83 -0.15 -11.36 3.30
C ARG A 83 -1.11 -10.40 3.97
N TYR A 84 -0.72 -9.16 4.04
CA TYR A 84 -1.57 -8.13 4.61
C TYR A 84 -2.19 -7.28 3.51
N LEU A 85 -3.43 -6.84 3.75
CA LEU A 85 -4.18 -5.94 2.90
C LEU A 85 -4.55 -4.70 3.70
N GLY A 86 -4.32 -3.53 3.13
CA GLY A 86 -4.69 -2.27 3.76
C GLY A 86 -5.18 -1.24 2.76
N SER A 87 -5.81 -0.19 3.27
CA SER A 87 -6.15 1.00 2.49
C SER A 87 -5.91 2.26 3.30
N LEU A 88 -5.12 3.17 2.77
CA LEU A 88 -4.85 4.48 3.36
C LEU A 88 -6.11 5.36 3.41
N LYS A 89 -7.07 5.09 2.52
CA LYS A 89 -8.32 5.86 2.44
C LYS A 89 -9.15 5.82 3.70
N SER A 90 -9.02 4.76 4.50
CA SER A 90 -9.65 4.66 5.81
C SER A 90 -9.11 5.69 6.82
N ASN A 91 -7.90 6.20 6.64
CA ASN A 91 -7.25 7.18 7.50
C ASN A 91 -7.42 8.62 7.00
N PHE A 92 -7.27 8.85 5.69
CA PHE A 92 -7.18 10.19 5.08
C PHE A 92 -8.36 10.54 4.17
N GLY A 93 -9.25 9.59 3.90
CA GLY A 93 -10.26 9.73 2.86
C GLY A 93 -9.67 9.51 1.45
N HIS A 94 -10.52 9.66 0.45
CA HIS A 94 -10.13 9.49 -0.95
C HIS A 94 -9.47 10.77 -1.48
N LEU A 95 -8.16 10.73 -1.74
CA LEU A 95 -7.36 11.87 -2.22
C LEU A 95 -7.46 12.06 -3.75
N ASP A 96 -8.47 11.46 -4.38
CA ASP A 96 -8.74 11.55 -5.82
C ASP A 96 -7.50 11.20 -6.65
N THR A 97 -7.04 12.10 -7.52
CA THR A 97 -5.87 11.88 -8.38
C THR A 97 -4.58 11.64 -7.62
N ALA A 98 -4.47 12.11 -6.37
CA ALA A 98 -3.30 11.88 -5.51
C ALA A 98 -3.36 10.55 -4.73
N ALA A 99 -4.48 9.80 -4.78
CA ALA A 99 -4.68 8.60 -3.95
C ALA A 99 -3.63 7.51 -4.20
N GLY A 100 -3.29 7.25 -5.47
CA GLY A 100 -2.24 6.29 -5.84
C GLY A 100 -0.87 6.70 -5.29
N GLY A 101 -0.49 7.99 -5.44
CA GLY A 101 0.75 8.53 -4.89
C GLY A 101 0.83 8.42 -3.37
N ALA A 102 -0.28 8.67 -2.66
CA ALA A 102 -0.35 8.50 -1.21
C ALA A 102 -0.17 7.03 -0.78
N GLY A 103 -0.76 6.08 -1.53
CA GLY A 103 -0.54 4.64 -1.33
C GLY A 103 0.93 4.24 -1.51
N VAL A 104 1.60 4.78 -2.53
CA VAL A 104 3.04 4.57 -2.75
C VAL A 104 3.85 5.07 -1.56
N ILE A 105 3.54 6.26 -1.02
CA ILE A 105 4.23 6.81 0.15
C ILE A 105 4.04 5.89 1.36
N LYS A 106 2.82 5.46 1.66
CA LYS A 106 2.52 4.54 2.77
C LYS A 106 3.30 3.23 2.63
N ALA A 107 3.23 2.59 1.46
CA ALA A 107 3.92 1.33 1.21
C ALA A 107 5.44 1.47 1.32
N SER A 108 6.02 2.56 0.79
CA SER A 108 7.45 2.87 0.90
C SER A 108 7.90 3.04 2.35
N LEU A 109 7.10 3.73 3.17
CA LEU A 109 7.37 3.90 4.60
C LEU A 109 7.27 2.56 5.35
N ALA A 110 6.25 1.73 5.02
CA ALA A 110 6.11 0.40 5.60
C ALA A 110 7.31 -0.51 5.27
N LEU A 111 7.77 -0.50 4.01
CA LEU A 111 8.95 -1.23 3.57
C LEU A 111 10.22 -0.77 4.29
N SER A 112 10.45 0.55 4.37
CA SER A 112 11.66 1.10 5.00
C SER A 112 11.69 0.92 6.52
N SER A 113 10.53 0.94 7.18
CA SER A 113 10.42 0.72 8.64
C SER A 113 10.34 -0.77 9.03
N GLY A 114 10.02 -1.65 8.08
CA GLY A 114 9.77 -3.06 8.37
C GLY A 114 8.48 -3.32 9.14
N THR A 115 7.54 -2.37 9.12
CA THR A 115 6.29 -2.45 9.88
C THR A 115 5.11 -2.06 9.00
N ILE A 116 4.06 -2.88 8.98
CA ILE A 116 2.79 -2.57 8.32
C ILE A 116 1.89 -1.86 9.31
N PRO A 117 1.45 -0.62 9.03
CA PRO A 117 0.52 0.10 9.88
C PRO A 117 -0.87 -0.55 9.82
N PRO A 118 -1.73 -0.34 10.84
CA PRO A 118 -3.09 -0.84 10.83
C PRO A 118 -3.94 -0.12 9.78
N THR A 119 -4.97 -0.81 9.29
CA THR A 119 -6.05 -0.20 8.52
C THR A 119 -7.10 0.30 9.51
N ALA A 120 -7.35 1.61 9.51
CA ALA A 120 -8.28 2.21 10.44
C ALA A 120 -9.74 1.88 10.09
N SER A 121 -10.62 1.90 11.11
CA SER A 121 -12.08 1.89 10.95
C SER A 121 -12.65 0.71 10.13
N VAL A 122 -12.01 -0.45 10.15
CA VAL A 122 -12.57 -1.68 9.57
C VAL A 122 -13.52 -2.29 10.59
N THR A 123 -14.79 -1.90 10.52
CA THR A 123 -15.86 -2.37 11.45
C THR A 123 -16.71 -3.48 10.85
N ASP A 124 -16.83 -3.51 9.53
CA ASP A 124 -17.64 -4.48 8.79
C ASP A 124 -16.88 -4.89 7.51
N PRO A 125 -15.94 -5.84 7.63
CA PRO A 125 -15.16 -6.28 6.48
C PRO A 125 -16.06 -7.04 5.49
N VAL A 126 -15.77 -6.88 4.19
CA VAL A 126 -16.49 -7.56 3.12
C VAL A 126 -16.50 -9.07 3.36
N GLU A 127 -17.64 -9.72 3.13
CA GLU A 127 -17.86 -11.15 3.41
C GLU A 127 -16.77 -12.04 2.79
N SER A 128 -16.28 -11.69 1.60
CA SER A 128 -15.19 -12.39 0.92
C SER A 128 -13.84 -12.37 1.67
N LEU A 129 -13.62 -11.43 2.60
CA LEU A 129 -12.49 -11.42 3.53
C LEU A 129 -12.69 -12.33 4.76
N ILE A 130 -13.95 -12.74 5.02
CA ILE A 130 -14.33 -13.55 6.18
C ILE A 130 -14.53 -15.01 5.77
N LEU A 131 -15.19 -15.25 4.63
CA LEU A 131 -15.55 -16.56 4.13
C LEU A 131 -14.43 -17.20 3.30
N GLY A 132 -13.96 -18.33 3.76
CA GLY A 132 -12.91 -19.09 3.11
C GLY A 132 -11.56 -18.93 3.82
N LYS A 133 -10.49 -19.28 3.13
CA LYS A 133 -9.12 -19.00 3.54
C LYS A 133 -8.59 -17.86 2.66
N PRO A 134 -8.94 -16.59 2.95
CA PRO A 134 -8.50 -15.49 2.11
C PRO A 134 -6.97 -15.42 2.16
N PRO A 135 -6.32 -15.11 1.03
CA PRO A 135 -4.88 -14.95 1.00
C PRO A 135 -4.40 -13.72 1.78
N PHE A 136 -5.35 -12.92 2.29
CA PHE A 136 -5.07 -11.63 2.92
C PHE A 136 -5.62 -11.52 4.33
N ILE A 137 -4.90 -10.75 5.16
CA ILE A 137 -5.29 -10.37 6.53
C ILE A 137 -5.33 -8.84 6.59
N VAL A 138 -6.40 -8.28 7.11
CA VAL A 138 -6.47 -6.87 7.47
C VAL A 138 -6.09 -6.73 8.94
N ASN A 139 -5.02 -6.01 9.23
CA ASN A 139 -4.53 -5.82 10.60
C ASN A 139 -5.13 -4.59 11.27
N SER A 140 -5.49 -4.72 12.55
CA SER A 140 -6.01 -3.65 13.41
C SER A 140 -4.95 -3.03 14.32
N SER A 141 -3.73 -3.57 14.32
CA SER A 141 -2.57 -3.07 15.07
C SER A 141 -1.34 -3.16 14.18
N PRO A 142 -0.27 -2.39 14.47
CA PRO A 142 0.98 -2.50 13.71
C PRO A 142 1.53 -3.93 13.78
N VAL A 143 2.00 -4.46 12.65
CA VAL A 143 2.59 -5.80 12.56
C VAL A 143 3.94 -5.75 11.86
N PRO A 144 4.87 -6.66 12.20
CA PRO A 144 6.11 -6.82 11.44
C PRO A 144 5.81 -7.15 9.97
N PHE A 145 6.55 -6.56 9.06
CA PHE A 145 6.40 -6.82 7.64
C PHE A 145 6.86 -8.25 7.32
N PRO A 146 5.98 -9.14 6.80
CA PRO A 146 6.37 -10.52 6.51
C PRO A 146 7.35 -10.54 5.33
N THR A 147 8.40 -11.32 5.48
CA THR A 147 9.47 -11.40 4.48
C THR A 147 9.84 -12.86 4.27
N PRO A 148 9.80 -13.39 3.04
CA PRO A 148 10.31 -14.71 2.74
C PRO A 148 11.81 -14.78 3.05
N PRO A 149 12.33 -15.91 3.61
CA PRO A 149 13.73 -16.02 3.95
C PRO A 149 14.67 -15.71 2.77
N GLY A 150 15.63 -14.82 3.01
CA GLY A 150 16.64 -14.46 1.99
C GLY A 150 16.13 -13.57 0.85
N LYS A 151 14.89 -13.09 0.92
CA LYS A 151 14.31 -12.17 -0.08
C LYS A 151 14.05 -10.79 0.55
N PRO A 152 14.03 -9.72 -0.26
CA PRO A 152 13.64 -8.39 0.22
C PRO A 152 12.13 -8.34 0.50
N ARG A 153 11.72 -7.40 1.37
CA ARG A 153 10.31 -7.08 1.58
C ARG A 153 9.73 -6.45 0.32
N ARG A 154 8.51 -6.88 -0.06
CA ARG A 154 7.82 -6.36 -1.23
C ARG A 154 6.36 -6.04 -0.93
N ALA A 155 5.88 -4.96 -1.53
CA ALA A 155 4.50 -4.51 -1.45
C ALA A 155 3.93 -4.27 -2.85
N GLY A 156 2.65 -4.61 -3.02
CA GLY A 156 1.83 -4.17 -4.15
C GLY A 156 1.08 -2.88 -3.81
N VAL A 157 0.86 -2.00 -4.78
CA VAL A 157 0.03 -0.80 -4.64
C VAL A 157 -0.93 -0.71 -5.82
N SER A 158 -2.23 -0.75 -5.55
CA SER A 158 -3.30 -0.66 -6.55
C SER A 158 -3.88 0.75 -6.62
N SER A 159 -4.13 1.23 -7.83
CA SER A 159 -4.86 2.47 -8.07
C SER A 159 -5.74 2.31 -9.31
N PHE A 160 -7.06 2.36 -9.11
CA PHE A 160 -8.05 2.11 -10.15
C PHE A 160 -8.92 3.34 -10.39
N GLY A 161 -8.88 3.89 -11.59
CA GLY A 161 -9.64 5.07 -11.95
C GLY A 161 -11.09 4.76 -12.35
N ILE A 162 -12.02 5.64 -12.03
CA ILE A 162 -13.44 5.51 -12.38
C ILE A 162 -13.69 5.34 -13.89
N GLY A 163 -12.79 5.86 -14.73
CA GLY A 163 -12.81 5.70 -16.19
C GLY A 163 -12.35 4.32 -16.68
N GLY A 164 -11.93 3.41 -15.77
CA GLY A 164 -11.44 2.07 -16.09
C GLY A 164 -9.94 1.98 -16.34
N THR A 165 -9.20 3.03 -16.10
CA THR A 165 -7.73 2.96 -16.09
C THR A 165 -7.26 2.33 -14.79
N ASN A 166 -6.55 1.22 -14.89
CA ASN A 166 -5.99 0.50 -13.76
C ASN A 166 -4.47 0.63 -13.73
N ALA A 167 -3.89 0.79 -12.56
CA ALA A 167 -2.45 0.76 -12.33
C ALA A 167 -2.13 -0.09 -11.11
N HIS A 168 -1.07 -0.89 -11.20
CA HIS A 168 -0.50 -1.62 -10.08
C HIS A 168 1.02 -1.48 -10.09
N LEU A 169 1.60 -1.22 -8.91
CA LEU A 169 3.05 -1.10 -8.73
C LEU A 169 3.55 -2.18 -7.80
N ILE A 170 4.74 -2.70 -8.07
CA ILE A 170 5.51 -3.52 -7.13
C ILE A 170 6.64 -2.67 -6.56
N LEU A 171 6.62 -2.51 -5.25
CA LEU A 171 7.65 -1.83 -4.49
C LEU A 171 8.49 -2.84 -3.72
N GLU A 172 9.79 -2.63 -3.72
CA GLU A 172 10.76 -3.43 -2.97
C GLU A 172 11.45 -2.54 -1.93
N GLU A 173 11.82 -3.12 -0.78
CA GLU A 173 12.59 -2.40 0.23
C GLU A 173 13.89 -1.83 -0.35
N PRO A 174 14.36 -0.70 0.19
CA PRO A 174 15.58 -0.11 -0.32
C PRO A 174 16.77 -1.06 -0.09
N PRO A 175 17.76 -1.06 -0.99
CA PRO A 175 18.99 -1.81 -0.75
C PRO A 175 19.59 -1.31 0.58
N PHE A 176 20.14 -2.25 1.36
CA PHE A 176 20.82 -1.93 2.61
C PHE A 176 21.98 -0.96 2.32
N GLY A 177 21.66 0.32 2.30
CA GLY A 177 22.62 1.39 2.41
C GLY A 177 22.63 1.81 3.86
N GLY A 178 23.73 1.64 4.54
CA GLY A 178 23.88 2.16 5.89
C GLY A 178 23.38 3.60 5.92
N GLY A 179 22.46 3.90 6.84
CA GLY A 179 21.92 5.25 6.96
C GLY A 179 23.07 6.25 6.90
N HIS A 180 22.96 7.23 6.02
CA HIS A 180 23.97 8.27 5.96
C HIS A 180 24.12 8.86 7.37
N LYS A 181 25.19 8.53 8.04
CA LYS A 181 25.55 9.23 9.28
C LYS A 181 25.80 10.67 8.85
N THR A 182 24.83 11.53 9.08
CA THR A 182 25.05 12.94 8.88
C THR A 182 26.16 13.39 9.81
N THR A 183 27.10 14.14 9.28
CA THR A 183 28.14 14.84 10.08
C THR A 183 27.61 16.15 10.65
N ARG A 184 26.37 16.53 10.31
CA ARG A 184 25.74 17.74 10.86
C ARG A 184 25.36 17.51 12.31
N SER A 185 25.85 18.36 13.18
CA SER A 185 25.51 18.39 14.61
C SER A 185 24.24 19.21 14.91
N ASN A 186 23.82 20.07 13.98
CA ASN A 186 22.68 20.97 14.17
C ASN A 186 21.76 20.91 12.96
N PHE A 187 20.46 20.91 13.22
CA PHE A 187 19.39 20.92 12.21
C PHE A 187 18.47 22.10 12.49
N ILE A 188 18.04 22.79 11.44
CA ILE A 188 16.99 23.79 11.51
C ILE A 188 15.69 23.12 11.13
N VAL A 189 14.75 23.05 12.07
CA VAL A 189 13.40 22.54 11.85
C VAL A 189 12.44 23.74 11.87
N PRO A 190 11.95 24.20 10.71
CA PRO A 190 10.95 25.25 10.69
C PRO A 190 9.60 24.68 11.16
N VAL A 191 8.99 25.35 12.14
CA VAL A 191 7.65 24.99 12.64
C VAL A 191 6.75 26.18 12.45
N SER A 192 5.58 25.98 11.85
CA SER A 192 4.56 27.01 11.64
C SER A 192 3.18 26.50 12.05
N ALA A 193 2.33 27.41 12.53
CA ALA A 193 0.94 27.12 12.88
C ALA A 193 0.04 28.32 12.59
N VAL A 194 -1.27 28.12 12.62
CA VAL A 194 -2.30 29.14 12.33
C VAL A 194 -2.31 30.24 13.40
N ASP A 195 -1.96 29.88 14.63
CA ASP A 195 -1.93 30.77 15.80
C ASP A 195 -0.80 30.37 16.76
N LYS A 196 -0.58 31.21 17.76
CA LYS A 196 0.50 31.04 18.75
C LYS A 196 0.29 29.82 19.63
N ASP A 197 -0.93 29.53 20.04
CA ASP A 197 -1.24 28.43 20.97
C ASP A 197 -0.95 27.07 20.31
N ARG A 198 -1.31 26.94 19.03
CA ARG A 198 -0.96 25.77 18.21
C ARG A 198 0.53 25.66 17.95
N LEU A 199 1.21 26.78 17.75
CA LEU A 199 2.66 26.77 17.57
C LEU A 199 3.36 26.27 18.83
N ASP A 200 2.96 26.76 20.00
CA ASP A 200 3.54 26.35 21.28
C ASP A 200 3.24 24.86 21.58
N THR A 201 2.04 24.38 21.22
CA THR A 201 1.70 22.96 21.30
C THR A 201 2.61 22.09 20.42
N LEU A 202 2.82 22.49 19.15
CA LEU A 202 3.70 21.78 18.22
C LEU A 202 5.15 21.77 18.72
N ARG A 203 5.65 22.87 19.23
CA ARG A 203 7.00 22.96 19.79
C ARG A 203 7.17 21.98 20.94
N GLY A 204 6.23 21.93 21.89
CA GLY A 204 6.26 20.98 22.99
C GLY A 204 6.24 19.52 22.55
N GLN A 205 5.49 19.18 21.49
CA GLN A 205 5.48 17.84 20.90
C GLN A 205 6.84 17.47 20.29
N PHE A 206 7.49 18.40 19.58
CA PHE A 206 8.82 18.18 19.03
C PHE A 206 9.88 18.01 20.12
N GLU A 207 9.85 18.82 21.17
CA GLU A 207 10.77 18.71 22.30
C GLU A 207 10.67 17.35 23.01
N LEU A 208 9.45 16.79 23.13
CA LEU A 208 9.23 15.46 23.70
C LEU A 208 9.71 14.30 22.81
N GLN A 209 9.79 14.50 21.49
CA GLN A 209 10.25 13.47 20.56
C GLN A 209 11.78 13.49 20.35
N LEU A 210 12.44 14.60 20.65
CA LEU A 210 13.87 14.78 20.43
C LEU A 210 14.71 14.56 21.70
N GLY A 211 14.09 14.53 22.87
CA GLY A 211 14.71 14.24 24.17
C GLY A 211 14.66 12.77 24.50
#